data_ad470e747a2b9d29eb0c347f8dacf268
#
_entry.id   ad470e747a2b9d29eb0c347f8dacf268
#
_cell.length_a   1.000
_cell.length_b   1.000
_cell.length_c   1.000
_cell.angle_alpha   90.00
_cell.angle_beta   90.00
_cell.angle_gamma   90.00
#
_symmetry.space_group_name_H-M   'P 1'
#
loop_
_entity.id
_entity.type
_entity.pdbx_description
1 polymer ?
#
loop_
_entity_poly.entity_id
_entity_poly.type
_entity_poly.pdbx_seq_one_letter_code
_entity_poly.pdbx_strand_id
1 'polypeptide(L)'
;MQIVLFTKLFLGQPIEEVGAVASTLGFDGIDLLVRPGFHVDPSQPEAITAVVHRLGEDGLRVPMATTDLTDPAAIDTPRLFNTFAENGIRLVRLGYWKYIQSVGYAPLLETARRQLEELASLAEAAGITLAIQLHGGTIHGSGAQAAALLQGHDPRVIGVYPDPGNQTVQDGREDWRFTFDILEPWINTVGVKNGGWFPSTNAVSGQRRWHSDWLGLADGMVPWDDIVGHLVSTDFDGVLTLHSHYEVPYPQVIDQTRLDLNYIRRLIAESGASQ
;
A
#
# COMPACT_ATOMS: atom_id res chain seq x y z
N MET A 1 12.42 -5.03 8.90
CA MET A 1 11.53 -4.81 7.71
C MET A 1 11.17 -6.14 7.08
N GLN A 2 9.93 -6.30 6.61
CA GLN A 2 9.45 -7.45 5.83
C GLN A 2 9.09 -6.97 4.43
N ILE A 3 9.49 -7.68 3.38
CA ILE A 3 9.13 -7.34 1.98
C ILE A 3 8.04 -8.31 1.52
N VAL A 4 6.85 -7.80 1.26
CA VAL A 4 5.69 -8.58 0.85
C VAL A 4 5.29 -8.29 -0.60
N LEU A 5 4.72 -9.30 -1.27
CA LEU A 5 4.20 -9.16 -2.63
C LEU A 5 2.73 -8.72 -2.57
N PHE A 6 2.41 -7.62 -3.27
CA PHE A 6 1.03 -7.18 -3.44
C PHE A 6 0.32 -7.98 -4.54
N THR A 7 -0.77 -8.64 -4.20
CA THR A 7 -1.43 -9.60 -5.12
C THR A 7 -2.23 -8.98 -6.25
N LYS A 8 -2.38 -7.66 -6.31
CA LYS A 8 -3.19 -6.96 -7.33
C LYS A 8 -2.81 -7.32 -8.77
N LEU A 9 -1.51 -7.47 -9.04
CA LEU A 9 -1.00 -7.74 -10.40
C LEU A 9 -1.23 -9.17 -10.87
N PHE A 10 -1.63 -10.03 -9.96
CA PHE A 10 -1.94 -11.43 -10.21
C PHE A 10 -3.43 -11.66 -10.39
N LEU A 11 -4.19 -10.61 -10.75
CA LEU A 11 -5.61 -10.73 -11.06
C LEU A 11 -5.82 -11.76 -12.19
N GLY A 12 -6.73 -12.71 -11.94
CA GLY A 12 -7.00 -13.81 -12.88
C GLY A 12 -6.05 -15.01 -12.75
N GLN A 13 -5.01 -14.93 -11.91
CA GLN A 13 -4.18 -16.06 -11.54
C GLN A 13 -4.72 -16.74 -10.28
N PRO A 14 -4.69 -18.06 -10.16
CA PRO A 14 -5.07 -18.76 -8.94
C PRO A 14 -4.11 -18.42 -7.80
N ILE A 15 -4.59 -18.45 -6.55
CA ILE A 15 -3.76 -18.09 -5.38
C ILE A 15 -2.55 -19.02 -5.21
N GLU A 16 -2.65 -20.26 -5.70
CA GLU A 16 -1.57 -21.23 -5.73
C GLU A 16 -0.39 -20.75 -6.60
N GLU A 17 -0.68 -20.13 -7.74
CA GLU A 17 0.36 -19.58 -8.62
C GLU A 17 0.99 -18.34 -7.99
N VAL A 18 0.19 -17.47 -7.35
CA VAL A 18 0.70 -16.32 -6.61
C VAL A 18 1.65 -16.77 -5.50
N GLY A 19 1.26 -17.79 -4.72
CA GLY A 19 2.08 -18.38 -3.66
C GLY A 19 3.38 -18.95 -4.21
N ALA A 20 3.32 -19.75 -5.26
CA ALA A 20 4.50 -20.35 -5.89
C ALA A 20 5.49 -19.30 -6.42
N VAL A 21 4.99 -18.22 -7.07
CA VAL A 21 5.84 -17.12 -7.55
C VAL A 21 6.47 -16.38 -6.38
N ALA A 22 5.69 -15.99 -5.37
CA ALA A 22 6.19 -15.24 -4.21
C ALA A 22 7.26 -16.04 -3.45
N SER A 23 7.01 -17.33 -3.20
CA SER A 23 7.96 -18.24 -2.55
C SER A 23 9.23 -18.41 -3.39
N THR A 24 9.11 -18.64 -4.70
CA THR A 24 10.26 -18.79 -5.62
C THR A 24 11.13 -17.53 -5.66
N LEU A 25 10.52 -16.35 -5.66
CA LEU A 25 11.23 -15.08 -5.63
C LEU A 25 11.79 -14.75 -4.23
N GLY A 26 11.32 -15.45 -3.20
CA GLY A 26 11.78 -15.34 -1.83
C GLY A 26 11.17 -14.17 -1.06
N PHE A 27 9.95 -13.74 -1.35
CA PHE A 27 9.23 -12.78 -0.53
C PHE A 27 9.02 -13.29 0.91
N ASP A 28 8.97 -12.37 1.86
CA ASP A 28 8.72 -12.70 3.27
C ASP A 28 7.24 -13.00 3.54
N GLY A 29 6.35 -12.60 2.62
CA GLY A 29 4.91 -12.80 2.72
C GLY A 29 4.12 -12.11 1.62
N ILE A 30 2.83 -11.99 1.87
CA ILE A 30 1.83 -11.48 0.93
C ILE A 30 1.08 -10.29 1.54
N ASP A 31 0.87 -9.23 0.75
CA ASP A 31 -0.18 -8.23 0.94
C ASP A 31 -1.40 -8.69 0.15
N LEU A 32 -2.37 -9.27 0.86
CA LEU A 32 -3.53 -9.91 0.26
C LEU A 32 -4.60 -8.88 -0.11
N LEU A 33 -4.92 -8.77 -1.40
CA LEU A 33 -6.01 -7.91 -1.85
C LEU A 33 -7.36 -8.58 -1.59
N VAL A 34 -8.14 -7.96 -0.72
CA VAL A 34 -9.49 -8.40 -0.32
C VAL A 34 -10.51 -7.39 -0.87
N ARG A 35 -11.01 -7.69 -2.05
CA ARG A 35 -11.97 -6.84 -2.80
C ARG A 35 -12.85 -7.70 -3.69
N PRO A 36 -14.07 -7.22 -4.05
CA PRO A 36 -14.89 -7.90 -5.04
C PRO A 36 -14.14 -8.13 -6.35
N GLY A 37 -14.21 -9.35 -6.87
CA GLY A 37 -13.54 -9.74 -8.14
C GLY A 37 -12.05 -10.07 -8.02
N PHE A 38 -11.49 -10.11 -6.80
CA PHE A 38 -10.12 -10.56 -6.51
C PHE A 38 -10.11 -11.91 -5.79
N HIS A 39 -8.96 -12.32 -5.25
CA HIS A 39 -8.80 -13.65 -4.63
C HIS A 39 -9.73 -13.88 -3.44
N VAL A 40 -10.08 -12.80 -2.73
CA VAL A 40 -11.05 -12.84 -1.65
C VAL A 40 -12.05 -11.69 -1.81
N ASP A 41 -13.34 -12.02 -1.78
CA ASP A 41 -14.42 -11.07 -1.68
C ASP A 41 -14.72 -10.77 -0.20
N PRO A 42 -14.73 -9.50 0.25
CA PRO A 42 -14.97 -9.15 1.64
C PRO A 42 -16.37 -9.54 2.17
N SER A 43 -17.32 -9.83 1.28
CA SER A 43 -18.63 -10.36 1.65
C SER A 43 -18.59 -11.84 2.06
N GLN A 44 -17.47 -12.53 1.78
CA GLN A 44 -17.23 -13.93 2.11
C GLN A 44 -15.90 -14.08 2.90
N PRO A 45 -15.80 -13.49 4.09
CA PRO A 45 -14.55 -13.42 4.83
C PRO A 45 -13.98 -14.80 5.22
N GLU A 46 -14.81 -15.84 5.30
CA GLU A 46 -14.37 -17.22 5.53
C GLU A 46 -13.39 -17.75 4.49
N ALA A 47 -13.41 -17.20 3.27
CA ALA A 47 -12.45 -17.55 2.23
C ALA A 47 -11.01 -17.14 2.59
N ILE A 48 -10.83 -16.15 3.47
CA ILE A 48 -9.52 -15.71 3.96
C ILE A 48 -8.77 -16.87 4.59
N THR A 49 -9.43 -17.68 5.41
CA THR A 49 -8.80 -18.81 6.11
C THR A 49 -8.23 -19.84 5.13
N ALA A 50 -8.96 -20.18 4.07
CA ALA A 50 -8.49 -21.12 3.07
C ALA A 50 -7.28 -20.54 2.28
N VAL A 51 -7.33 -19.24 1.93
CA VAL A 51 -6.25 -18.55 1.22
C VAL A 51 -4.99 -18.46 2.09
N VAL A 52 -5.12 -18.06 3.34
CA VAL A 52 -3.97 -17.97 4.28
C VAL A 52 -3.35 -19.34 4.53
N HIS A 53 -4.18 -20.38 4.72
CA HIS A 53 -3.70 -21.75 4.87
C HIS A 53 -2.92 -22.18 3.62
N ARG A 54 -3.48 -21.97 2.43
CA ARG A 54 -2.84 -22.36 1.17
C ARG A 54 -1.49 -21.65 0.96
N LEU A 55 -1.40 -20.34 1.24
CA LEU A 55 -0.14 -19.60 1.18
C LEU A 55 0.87 -20.08 2.23
N GLY A 56 0.39 -20.53 3.39
CA GLY A 56 1.21 -21.13 4.44
C GLY A 56 1.90 -22.43 4.02
N GLU A 57 1.28 -23.22 3.12
CA GLU A 57 1.90 -24.42 2.53
C GLU A 57 3.14 -24.09 1.69
N ASP A 58 3.19 -22.88 1.09
CA ASP A 58 4.34 -22.35 0.36
C ASP A 58 5.35 -21.64 1.28
N GLY A 59 5.16 -21.66 2.60
CA GLY A 59 6.01 -21.00 3.58
C GLY A 59 5.79 -19.49 3.73
N LEU A 60 4.71 -18.97 3.14
CA LEU A 60 4.40 -17.52 3.13
C LEU A 60 3.46 -17.16 4.28
N ARG A 61 3.70 -15.99 4.88
CA ARG A 61 2.78 -15.34 5.80
C ARG A 61 1.95 -14.28 5.08
N VAL A 62 0.83 -13.91 5.68
CA VAL A 62 -0.01 -12.80 5.22
C VAL A 62 -0.07 -11.76 6.35
N PRO A 63 0.97 -10.94 6.53
CA PRO A 63 0.99 -9.95 7.60
C PRO A 63 0.03 -8.79 7.35
N MET A 64 -0.35 -8.57 6.09
CA MET A 64 -1.12 -7.43 5.65
C MET A 64 -2.22 -7.83 4.67
N ALA A 65 -3.39 -7.17 4.77
CA ALA A 65 -4.44 -7.20 3.77
C ALA A 65 -4.76 -5.79 3.26
N THR A 66 -5.07 -5.69 1.99
CA THR A 66 -5.49 -4.45 1.33
C THR A 66 -6.96 -4.54 0.94
N THR A 67 -7.77 -3.59 1.43
CA THR A 67 -9.21 -3.50 1.15
C THR A 67 -9.57 -2.21 0.41
N ASP A 68 -10.85 -2.05 0.06
CA ASP A 68 -11.44 -0.76 -0.37
C ASP A 68 -12.47 -0.23 0.65
N LEU A 69 -12.47 -0.76 1.86
CA LEU A 69 -13.36 -0.39 2.94
C LEU A 69 -13.09 1.05 3.42
N THR A 70 -14.10 1.89 3.38
CA THR A 70 -14.11 3.24 3.96
C THR A 70 -15.35 3.48 4.83
N ASP A 71 -16.45 2.80 4.50
CA ASP A 71 -17.70 2.86 5.25
C ASP A 71 -17.84 1.61 6.13
N PRO A 72 -17.80 1.74 7.47
CA PRO A 72 -17.91 0.59 8.38
C PRO A 72 -19.23 -0.17 8.25
N ALA A 73 -20.27 0.47 7.70
CA ALA A 73 -21.58 -0.14 7.51
C ALA A 73 -21.78 -0.84 6.15
N ALA A 74 -20.82 -0.72 5.23
CA ALA A 74 -20.95 -1.25 3.87
C ALA A 74 -21.00 -2.79 3.81
N ILE A 75 -20.39 -3.46 4.79
CA ILE A 75 -20.32 -4.92 4.93
C ILE A 75 -20.38 -5.29 6.42
N ASP A 76 -20.34 -6.57 6.74
CA ASP A 76 -20.13 -7.04 8.12
C ASP A 76 -18.67 -6.83 8.54
N THR A 77 -18.31 -5.58 8.78
CA THR A 77 -16.93 -5.16 9.13
C THR A 77 -16.39 -5.84 10.40
N PRO A 78 -17.18 -5.99 11.50
CA PRO A 78 -16.73 -6.73 12.67
C PRO A 78 -16.31 -8.17 12.34
N ARG A 79 -17.12 -8.88 11.54
CA ARG A 79 -16.80 -10.25 11.10
C ARG A 79 -15.54 -10.28 10.26
N LEU A 80 -15.39 -9.37 9.30
CA LEU A 80 -14.19 -9.29 8.46
C LEU A 80 -12.92 -9.05 9.30
N PHE A 81 -12.95 -8.09 10.23
CA PHE A 81 -11.81 -7.75 11.08
C PHE A 81 -11.44 -8.90 12.03
N ASN A 82 -12.42 -9.56 12.63
CA ASN A 82 -12.19 -10.76 13.45
C ASN A 82 -11.55 -11.87 12.60
N THR A 83 -12.04 -12.09 11.38
CA THR A 83 -11.45 -13.11 10.49
C THR A 83 -10.00 -12.77 10.11
N PHE A 84 -9.67 -11.50 9.87
CA PHE A 84 -8.27 -11.08 9.69
C PHE A 84 -7.42 -11.45 10.91
N ALA A 85 -7.87 -11.06 12.10
CA ALA A 85 -7.15 -11.31 13.35
C ALA A 85 -6.94 -12.80 13.63
N GLU A 86 -7.97 -13.64 13.45
CA GLU A 86 -7.93 -15.09 13.62
C GLU A 86 -6.92 -15.77 12.68
N ASN A 87 -6.70 -15.18 11.49
CA ASN A 87 -5.75 -15.69 10.51
C ASN A 87 -4.37 -15.00 10.58
N GLY A 88 -4.08 -14.25 11.64
CA GLY A 88 -2.79 -13.60 11.85
C GLY A 88 -2.53 -12.37 10.99
N ILE A 89 -3.53 -11.87 10.26
CA ILE A 89 -3.44 -10.62 9.50
C ILE A 89 -3.62 -9.46 10.48
N ARG A 90 -2.55 -8.73 10.77
CA ARG A 90 -2.55 -7.69 11.80
C ARG A 90 -2.57 -6.28 11.25
N LEU A 91 -2.25 -6.08 9.98
CA LEU A 91 -2.25 -4.80 9.30
C LEU A 91 -3.27 -4.80 8.16
N VAL A 92 -4.19 -3.83 8.16
CA VAL A 92 -5.24 -3.75 7.14
C VAL A 92 -5.24 -2.36 6.50
N ARG A 93 -4.93 -2.28 5.21
CA ARG A 93 -5.02 -1.06 4.45
C ARG A 93 -6.48 -0.79 4.09
N LEU A 94 -6.95 0.40 4.42
CA LEU A 94 -8.31 0.89 4.12
C LEU A 94 -8.45 1.33 2.66
N GLY A 95 -9.67 1.56 2.24
CA GLY A 95 -10.02 2.17 0.97
C GLY A 95 -9.61 3.65 0.87
N TYR A 96 -10.11 4.31 -0.17
CA TYR A 96 -9.76 5.69 -0.48
C TYR A 96 -10.96 6.62 -0.30
N TRP A 97 -10.86 7.63 0.56
CA TRP A 97 -11.78 8.76 0.58
C TRP A 97 -11.45 9.71 -0.57
N LYS A 98 -12.13 9.48 -1.70
CA LYS A 98 -11.89 10.24 -2.92
C LYS A 98 -12.32 11.70 -2.78
N TYR A 99 -11.55 12.60 -3.41
CA TYR A 99 -11.96 13.98 -3.54
C TYR A 99 -13.11 14.10 -4.55
N ILE A 100 -14.19 14.76 -4.15
CA ILE A 100 -15.37 15.02 -5.00
C ILE A 100 -15.56 16.53 -5.03
N GLN A 101 -15.24 17.15 -6.18
CA GLN A 101 -15.26 18.62 -6.34
C GLN A 101 -16.60 19.26 -5.99
N SER A 102 -17.73 18.61 -6.34
CA SER A 102 -19.07 19.13 -6.05
C SER A 102 -19.45 19.11 -4.56
N VAL A 103 -18.73 18.32 -3.73
CA VAL A 103 -18.93 18.24 -2.29
C VAL A 103 -17.97 19.17 -1.55
N GLY A 104 -16.73 19.26 -2.03
CA GLY A 104 -15.66 20.05 -1.43
C GLY A 104 -14.90 19.30 -0.33
N TYR A 105 -13.72 19.82 0.03
CA TYR A 105 -12.80 19.14 0.94
C TYR A 105 -13.33 19.01 2.38
N ALA A 106 -13.85 20.08 2.97
CA ALA A 106 -14.22 20.10 4.39
C ALA A 106 -15.34 19.09 4.74
N PRO A 107 -16.45 18.97 4.00
CA PRO A 107 -17.47 17.95 4.28
C PRO A 107 -16.96 16.52 4.06
N LEU A 108 -16.06 16.31 3.08
CA LEU A 108 -15.46 15.01 2.84
C LEU A 108 -14.53 14.61 3.99
N LEU A 109 -13.74 15.54 4.50
CA LEU A 109 -12.85 15.31 5.65
C LEU A 109 -13.67 14.98 6.92
N GLU A 110 -14.74 15.70 7.18
CA GLU A 110 -15.63 15.42 8.32
C GLU A 110 -16.24 14.01 8.22
N THR A 111 -16.71 13.63 7.03
CA THR A 111 -17.24 12.29 6.80
C THR A 111 -16.17 11.21 7.00
N ALA A 112 -14.99 11.42 6.45
CA ALA A 112 -13.87 10.48 6.60
C ALA A 112 -13.45 10.31 8.06
N ARG A 113 -13.37 11.40 8.83
CA ARG A 113 -13.03 11.34 10.25
C ARG A 113 -14.02 10.52 11.06
N ARG A 114 -15.33 10.72 10.83
CA ARG A 114 -16.35 9.94 11.52
C ARG A 114 -16.27 8.44 11.16
N GLN A 115 -16.15 8.12 9.88
CA GLN A 115 -16.01 6.74 9.42
C GLN A 115 -14.74 6.08 9.95
N LEU A 116 -13.64 6.83 9.99
CA LEU A 116 -12.37 6.35 10.52
C LEU A 116 -12.43 6.08 12.02
N GLU A 117 -13.12 6.91 12.79
CA GLU A 117 -13.33 6.71 14.24
C GLU A 117 -14.10 5.40 14.51
N GLU A 118 -15.16 5.14 13.73
CA GLU A 118 -15.92 3.90 13.84
C GLU A 118 -15.07 2.68 13.45
N LEU A 119 -14.31 2.78 12.35
CA LEU A 119 -13.39 1.72 11.91
C LEU A 119 -12.29 1.48 12.93
N ALA A 120 -11.74 2.54 13.56
CA ALA A 120 -10.74 2.45 14.61
C ALA A 120 -11.24 1.63 15.81
N SER A 121 -12.46 1.93 16.27
CA SER A 121 -13.08 1.21 17.38
C SER A 121 -13.26 -0.28 17.10
N LEU A 122 -13.66 -0.62 15.85
CA LEU A 122 -13.79 -2.02 15.42
C LEU A 122 -12.43 -2.72 15.30
N ALA A 123 -11.42 -2.01 14.81
CA ALA A 123 -10.06 -2.54 14.67
C ALA A 123 -9.40 -2.80 16.03
N GLU A 124 -9.55 -1.88 16.98
CA GLU A 124 -9.08 -2.04 18.34
C GLU A 124 -9.72 -3.26 19.02
N ALA A 125 -11.04 -3.42 18.88
CA ALA A 125 -11.76 -4.59 19.40
C ALA A 125 -11.28 -5.92 18.79
N ALA A 126 -10.90 -5.93 17.51
CA ALA A 126 -10.36 -7.10 16.82
C ALA A 126 -8.85 -7.31 17.05
N GLY A 127 -8.13 -6.34 17.60
CA GLY A 127 -6.68 -6.39 17.79
C GLY A 127 -5.88 -6.31 16.48
N ILE A 128 -6.35 -5.51 15.52
CA ILE A 128 -5.66 -5.21 14.26
C ILE A 128 -5.34 -3.71 14.16
N THR A 129 -4.38 -3.37 13.33
CA THR A 129 -4.01 -1.99 13.00
C THR A 129 -4.49 -1.66 11.59
N LEU A 130 -5.12 -0.50 11.43
CA LEU A 130 -5.51 0.01 10.12
C LEU A 130 -4.40 0.88 9.52
N ALA A 131 -4.36 1.01 8.19
CA ALA A 131 -3.43 1.91 7.50
C ALA A 131 -4.14 2.69 6.39
N ILE A 132 -3.79 3.98 6.27
CA ILE A 132 -4.28 4.87 5.22
C ILE A 132 -3.14 5.06 4.21
N GLN A 133 -3.34 4.64 2.97
CA GLN A 133 -2.35 4.83 1.91
C GLN A 133 -2.46 6.22 1.29
N LEU A 134 -1.34 6.92 1.13
CA LEU A 134 -1.28 8.14 0.33
C LEU A 134 -1.55 7.82 -1.14
N HIS A 135 -2.55 8.49 -1.74
CA HIS A 135 -2.98 8.22 -3.10
C HIS A 135 -3.57 9.48 -3.76
N GLY A 136 -3.19 9.76 -5.00
CA GLY A 136 -3.74 10.86 -5.78
C GLY A 136 -5.26 10.78 -5.94
N GLY A 137 -5.91 11.92 -6.12
CA GLY A 137 -7.36 12.03 -6.25
C GLY A 137 -8.14 11.77 -4.96
N THR A 138 -7.47 11.71 -3.80
CA THR A 138 -8.08 11.51 -2.48
C THR A 138 -7.95 12.75 -1.60
N ILE A 139 -8.65 12.77 -0.48
CA ILE A 139 -8.52 13.84 0.54
C ILE A 139 -7.30 13.63 1.46
N HIS A 140 -6.53 12.56 1.24
CA HIS A 140 -5.33 12.17 2.00
C HIS A 140 -4.16 11.81 1.06
N GLY A 141 -4.02 12.54 -0.06
CA GLY A 141 -3.00 12.26 -1.07
C GLY A 141 -1.59 12.75 -0.73
N SER A 142 -1.45 13.63 0.27
CA SER A 142 -0.16 14.13 0.76
C SER A 142 0.01 13.88 2.26
N GLY A 143 1.23 14.00 2.76
CA GLY A 143 1.53 13.87 4.18
C GLY A 143 0.74 14.84 5.05
N ALA A 144 0.66 16.11 4.64
CA ALA A 144 -0.11 17.12 5.36
C ALA A 144 -1.61 16.83 5.42
N GLN A 145 -2.18 16.33 4.31
CA GLN A 145 -3.60 15.94 4.27
C GLN A 145 -3.86 14.69 5.10
N ALA A 146 -2.98 13.70 5.05
CA ALA A 146 -3.09 12.49 5.87
C ALA A 146 -2.94 12.81 7.36
N ALA A 147 -1.99 13.66 7.74
CA ALA A 147 -1.83 14.12 9.13
C ALA A 147 -3.10 14.81 9.65
N ALA A 148 -3.78 15.62 8.82
CA ALA A 148 -5.05 16.23 9.20
C ALA A 148 -6.16 15.19 9.45
N LEU A 149 -6.16 14.07 8.75
CA LEU A 149 -7.11 12.97 8.97
C LEU A 149 -6.74 12.12 10.18
N LEU A 150 -5.44 11.90 10.42
CA LEU A 150 -4.91 11.05 11.50
C LEU A 150 -4.90 11.73 12.88
N GLN A 151 -5.02 13.06 12.91
CA GLN A 151 -4.93 13.82 14.15
C GLN A 151 -5.91 13.33 15.22
N GLY A 152 -5.37 12.92 16.38
CA GLY A 152 -6.12 12.42 17.51
C GLY A 152 -6.26 10.90 17.58
N HIS A 153 -5.87 10.17 16.53
CA HIS A 153 -5.86 8.70 16.55
C HIS A 153 -4.56 8.14 17.14
N ASP A 154 -4.68 7.04 17.87
CA ASP A 154 -3.54 6.27 18.38
C ASP A 154 -2.82 5.56 17.19
N PRO A 155 -1.51 5.80 17.01
CA PRO A 155 -0.72 5.15 15.94
C PRO A 155 -0.73 3.62 16.00
N ARG A 156 -1.01 3.02 17.15
CA ARG A 156 -1.13 1.56 17.30
C ARG A 156 -2.42 1.01 16.69
N VAL A 157 -3.45 1.86 16.54
CA VAL A 157 -4.75 1.49 15.96
C VAL A 157 -4.87 1.94 14.52
N ILE A 158 -4.47 3.18 14.24
CA ILE A 158 -4.48 3.74 12.88
C ILE A 158 -3.07 4.18 12.52
N GLY A 159 -2.50 3.53 11.52
CA GLY A 159 -1.24 3.93 10.92
C GLY A 159 -1.41 4.56 9.54
N VAL A 160 -0.29 4.88 8.93
CA VAL A 160 -0.23 5.43 7.58
C VAL A 160 0.72 4.61 6.71
N TYR A 161 0.44 4.66 5.45
CA TYR A 161 1.12 3.98 4.37
C TYR A 161 1.62 5.03 3.36
N PRO A 162 2.78 5.66 3.59
CA PRO A 162 3.42 6.50 2.60
C PRO A 162 3.67 5.70 1.32
N ASP A 163 3.42 6.34 0.19
CA ASP A 163 3.62 5.75 -1.13
C ASP A 163 4.35 6.76 -2.03
N PRO A 164 5.69 6.79 -1.97
CA PRO A 164 6.49 7.73 -2.76
C PRO A 164 6.26 7.61 -4.27
N GLY A 165 5.93 6.40 -4.76
CA GLY A 165 5.54 6.20 -6.16
C GLY A 165 4.25 6.91 -6.51
N ASN A 166 3.18 6.77 -5.71
CA ASN A 166 1.94 7.52 -5.90
C ASN A 166 2.19 9.04 -5.87
N GLN A 167 2.94 9.51 -4.86
CA GLN A 167 3.26 10.93 -4.73
C GLN A 167 4.08 11.47 -5.91
N THR A 168 4.86 10.63 -6.58
CA THR A 168 5.62 11.01 -7.76
C THR A 168 4.78 11.04 -9.03
N VAL A 169 3.95 10.02 -9.30
CA VAL A 169 3.27 9.84 -10.59
C VAL A 169 1.81 10.30 -10.59
N GLN A 170 1.22 10.52 -9.41
CA GLN A 170 -0.15 11.01 -9.28
C GLN A 170 -0.18 12.51 -8.98
N ASP A 171 -1.33 13.05 -8.60
CA ASP A 171 -1.55 14.47 -8.43
C ASP A 171 -0.71 15.08 -7.30
N GLY A 172 0.22 15.95 -7.65
CA GLY A 172 0.99 16.77 -6.73
C GLY A 172 2.20 16.07 -6.12
N ARG A 173 3.33 16.76 -6.16
CA ARG A 173 4.58 16.30 -5.55
C ARG A 173 4.74 16.93 -4.17
N GLU A 174 4.97 16.11 -3.18
CA GLU A 174 5.45 16.50 -1.87
C GLU A 174 6.83 15.90 -1.67
N ASP A 175 7.75 16.63 -1.05
CA ASP A 175 9.05 16.05 -0.70
C ASP A 175 8.83 14.88 0.25
N TRP A 176 9.38 13.71 -0.07
CA TRP A 176 9.23 12.52 0.74
C TRP A 176 9.77 12.70 2.16
N ARG A 177 10.81 13.53 2.34
CA ARG A 177 11.37 13.83 3.67
C ARG A 177 10.35 14.53 4.55
N PHE A 178 9.62 15.50 3.98
CA PHE A 178 8.53 16.18 4.69
C PHE A 178 7.39 15.21 4.99
N THR A 179 7.01 14.34 4.04
CA THR A 179 5.98 13.32 4.26
C THR A 179 6.36 12.38 5.41
N PHE A 180 7.61 11.90 5.44
CA PHE A 180 8.07 10.97 6.47
C PHE A 180 8.21 11.65 7.83
N ASP A 181 8.67 12.90 7.86
CA ASP A 181 8.79 13.68 9.10
C ASP A 181 7.41 13.93 9.74
N ILE A 182 6.44 14.47 8.98
CA ILE A 182 5.12 14.81 9.52
C ILE A 182 4.28 13.57 9.90
N LEU A 183 4.54 12.42 9.28
CA LEU A 183 3.80 11.18 9.49
C LEU A 183 4.54 10.16 10.35
N GLU A 184 5.75 10.45 10.79
CA GLU A 184 6.65 9.53 11.50
C GLU A 184 5.94 8.67 12.56
N PRO A 185 5.08 9.19 13.47
CA PRO A 185 4.47 8.37 14.50
C PRO A 185 3.48 7.31 14.00
N TRP A 186 2.98 7.48 12.77
CA TRP A 186 1.95 6.62 12.19
C TRP A 186 2.46 5.67 11.11
N ILE A 187 3.72 5.78 10.66
CA ILE A 187 4.23 4.95 9.55
C ILE A 187 4.42 3.51 10.03
N ASN A 188 3.60 2.60 9.51
CA ASN A 188 3.68 1.16 9.77
C ASN A 188 3.93 0.32 8.52
N THR A 189 3.75 0.89 7.34
CA THR A 189 4.03 0.25 6.06
C THR A 189 4.40 1.28 5.00
N VAL A 190 5.17 0.89 3.98
CA VAL A 190 5.59 1.75 2.87
C VAL A 190 5.33 1.06 1.54
N GLY A 191 4.74 1.79 0.59
CA GLY A 191 4.52 1.33 -0.78
C GLY A 191 5.78 1.44 -1.61
N VAL A 192 6.23 0.33 -2.16
CA VAL A 192 7.46 0.24 -2.94
C VAL A 192 7.12 0.12 -4.41
N LYS A 193 7.20 1.21 -5.13
CA LYS A 193 7.05 1.33 -6.59
C LYS A 193 7.72 2.60 -7.08
N ASN A 194 7.92 2.71 -8.37
CA ASN A 194 8.55 3.88 -8.98
C ASN A 194 7.87 4.27 -10.29
N GLY A 195 8.12 5.47 -10.73
CA GLY A 195 7.60 6.01 -11.98
C GLY A 195 8.16 7.39 -12.28
N GLY A 196 7.68 7.99 -13.36
CA GLY A 196 8.18 9.28 -13.78
C GLY A 196 7.23 10.04 -14.68
N TRP A 197 7.58 11.29 -15.00
CA TRP A 197 6.84 12.17 -15.87
C TRP A 197 7.59 12.41 -17.18
N PHE A 198 6.88 12.28 -18.28
CA PHE A 198 7.40 12.39 -19.63
C PHE A 198 6.66 13.46 -20.44
N PRO A 199 7.37 14.22 -21.31
CA PRO A 199 6.73 15.17 -22.18
C PRO A 199 5.93 14.47 -23.27
N SER A 200 4.68 14.91 -23.48
CA SER A 200 3.87 14.48 -24.64
C SER A 200 4.27 15.26 -25.89
N THR A 201 4.27 14.57 -27.04
CA THR A 201 4.53 15.19 -28.33
C THR A 201 3.36 16.00 -28.87
N ASN A 202 2.13 15.82 -28.35
CA ASN A 202 0.91 16.43 -28.85
C ASN A 202 0.47 17.63 -28.00
N ALA A 203 0.97 18.82 -28.33
CA ALA A 203 0.53 20.08 -27.70
C ALA A 203 -0.64 20.68 -28.48
N VAL A 204 -1.89 20.48 -28.03
CA VAL A 204 -3.09 21.00 -28.70
C VAL A 204 -3.21 22.52 -28.60
N SER A 205 -2.59 23.18 -27.64
CA SER A 205 -2.69 24.62 -27.37
C SER A 205 -1.35 25.36 -27.43
N GLY A 206 -0.31 24.74 -28.01
CA GLY A 206 1.07 25.24 -27.93
C GLY A 206 1.75 25.01 -26.60
N GLN A 207 1.01 24.62 -25.56
CA GLN A 207 1.56 24.20 -24.26
C GLN A 207 1.97 22.72 -24.29
N ARG A 208 3.20 22.42 -23.87
CA ARG A 208 3.65 21.04 -23.70
C ARG A 208 2.77 20.33 -22.66
N ARG A 209 2.29 19.14 -23.02
CA ARG A 209 1.60 18.24 -22.11
C ARG A 209 2.60 17.26 -21.49
N TRP A 210 2.23 16.73 -20.33
CA TRP A 210 3.01 15.73 -19.62
C TRP A 210 2.09 14.55 -19.28
N HIS A 211 2.64 13.36 -19.26
CA HIS A 211 1.99 12.14 -18.77
C HIS A 211 2.95 11.44 -17.82
N SER A 212 2.42 10.64 -16.93
CA SER A 212 3.20 9.81 -16.01
C SER A 212 3.08 8.35 -16.40
N ASP A 213 4.16 7.60 -16.21
CA ASP A 213 4.20 6.15 -16.38
C ASP A 213 4.86 5.48 -15.17
N TRP A 214 4.47 4.22 -14.92
CA TRP A 214 5.13 3.38 -13.94
C TRP A 214 6.39 2.77 -14.52
N LEU A 215 7.46 2.71 -13.72
CA LEU A 215 8.78 2.24 -14.11
C LEU A 215 9.32 1.25 -13.08
N GLY A 216 10.36 0.50 -13.45
CA GLY A 216 11.15 -0.29 -12.51
C GLY A 216 11.71 0.56 -11.38
N LEU A 217 11.97 -0.04 -10.23
CA LEU A 217 12.44 0.71 -9.05
C LEU A 217 13.73 1.49 -9.30
N ALA A 218 14.61 0.97 -10.13
CA ALA A 218 15.88 1.61 -10.48
C ALA A 218 15.75 2.74 -11.51
N ASP A 219 14.63 2.80 -12.25
CA ASP A 219 14.50 3.63 -13.45
C ASP A 219 13.60 4.86 -13.26
N GLY A 220 12.90 4.96 -12.13
CA GLY A 220 11.95 6.03 -11.87
C GLY A 220 12.53 7.21 -11.09
N MET A 221 11.67 8.16 -10.77
CA MET A 221 12.03 9.44 -10.13
C MET A 221 12.00 9.39 -8.59
N VAL A 222 11.57 8.29 -7.99
CA VAL A 222 11.61 8.10 -6.53
C VAL A 222 13.03 7.73 -6.13
N PRO A 223 13.68 8.48 -5.23
CA PRO A 223 15.05 8.20 -4.78
C PRO A 223 15.04 7.09 -3.72
N TRP A 224 14.89 5.83 -4.16
CA TRP A 224 14.80 4.69 -3.25
C TRP A 224 16.05 4.43 -2.44
N ASP A 225 17.21 4.82 -2.91
CA ASP A 225 18.48 4.80 -2.17
C ASP A 225 18.41 5.69 -0.92
N ASP A 226 17.98 6.94 -1.06
CA ASP A 226 17.78 7.87 0.04
C ASP A 226 16.70 7.37 1.02
N ILE A 227 15.53 6.91 0.50
CA ILE A 227 14.42 6.47 1.32
C ILE A 227 14.78 5.22 2.13
N VAL A 228 15.42 4.23 1.50
CA VAL A 228 15.87 3.02 2.21
C VAL A 228 16.93 3.39 3.25
N GLY A 229 17.87 4.28 2.93
CA GLY A 229 18.83 4.79 3.90
C GLY A 229 18.16 5.41 5.12
N HIS A 230 17.11 6.20 4.92
CA HIS A 230 16.30 6.77 6.01
C HIS A 230 15.61 5.68 6.83
N LEU A 231 14.92 4.73 6.19
CA LEU A 231 14.21 3.64 6.87
C LEU A 231 15.15 2.76 7.71
N VAL A 232 16.34 2.48 7.20
CA VAL A 232 17.38 1.75 7.94
C VAL A 232 17.89 2.58 9.12
N SER A 233 18.18 3.86 8.92
CA SER A 233 18.71 4.75 9.97
C SER A 233 17.73 5.03 11.12
N THR A 234 16.44 4.85 10.88
CA THR A 234 15.36 5.00 11.87
C THR A 234 14.89 3.68 12.46
N ASP A 235 15.59 2.57 12.20
CA ASP A 235 15.24 1.23 12.67
C ASP A 235 13.80 0.82 12.31
N PHE A 236 13.32 1.27 11.15
CA PHE A 236 11.97 0.91 10.70
C PHE A 236 11.82 -0.61 10.58
N ASP A 237 10.89 -1.20 11.30
CA ASP A 237 10.63 -2.64 11.35
C ASP A 237 9.30 -3.06 10.69
N GLY A 238 8.60 -2.11 10.06
CA GLY A 238 7.33 -2.32 9.40
C GLY A 238 7.38 -3.08 8.07
N VAL A 239 6.31 -3.01 7.31
CA VAL A 239 6.11 -3.73 6.05
C VAL A 239 6.48 -2.86 4.85
N LEU A 240 7.29 -3.41 3.94
CA LEU A 240 7.49 -2.87 2.60
C LEU A 240 6.64 -3.68 1.62
N THR A 241 5.62 -3.08 1.03
CA THR A 241 4.77 -3.78 0.07
C THR A 241 5.17 -3.42 -1.37
N LEU A 242 5.66 -4.42 -2.10
CA LEU A 242 6.15 -4.26 -3.47
C LEU A 242 5.00 -4.31 -4.45
N HIS A 243 4.81 -3.22 -5.17
CA HIS A 243 3.76 -3.01 -6.14
C HIS A 243 4.37 -2.89 -7.55
N SER A 244 4.43 -3.97 -8.28
CA SER A 244 4.87 -3.93 -9.68
C SER A 244 3.72 -3.45 -10.58
N HIS A 245 3.57 -2.14 -10.77
CA HIS A 245 2.51 -1.54 -11.60
C HIS A 245 2.98 -1.35 -13.04
N TYR A 246 3.21 -2.44 -13.75
CA TYR A 246 3.63 -2.36 -15.15
C TYR A 246 2.51 -2.81 -16.07
N GLU A 247 2.29 -2.05 -17.14
CA GLU A 247 1.41 -2.45 -18.25
C GLU A 247 2.14 -3.39 -19.20
N VAL A 248 2.55 -4.56 -18.69
CA VAL A 248 3.26 -5.59 -19.44
C VAL A 248 2.54 -6.93 -19.33
N PRO A 249 2.70 -7.84 -20.29
CA PRO A 249 2.14 -9.19 -20.21
C PRO A 249 2.58 -9.94 -18.94
N TYR A 250 1.71 -10.76 -18.39
CA TYR A 250 1.90 -11.45 -17.12
C TYR A 250 3.28 -12.12 -16.92
N PRO A 251 3.88 -12.86 -17.86
CA PRO A 251 5.21 -13.41 -17.64
C PRO A 251 6.28 -12.35 -17.39
N GLN A 252 6.17 -11.17 -18.02
CA GLN A 252 7.11 -10.06 -17.83
C GLN A 252 6.92 -9.36 -16.49
N VAL A 253 5.71 -9.39 -15.90
CA VAL A 253 5.47 -8.87 -14.54
C VAL A 253 6.33 -9.62 -13.53
N ILE A 254 6.47 -10.95 -13.66
CA ILE A 254 7.28 -11.76 -12.75
C ILE A 254 8.76 -11.38 -12.86
N ASP A 255 9.28 -11.21 -14.08
CA ASP A 255 10.66 -10.81 -14.29
C ASP A 255 10.96 -9.42 -13.74
N GLN A 256 10.07 -8.47 -13.96
CA GLN A 256 10.22 -7.12 -13.42
C GLN A 256 10.11 -7.12 -11.89
N THR A 257 9.17 -7.87 -11.31
CA THR A 257 9.04 -8.03 -9.86
C THR A 257 10.32 -8.60 -9.23
N ARG A 258 10.98 -9.54 -9.93
CA ARG A 258 12.29 -10.08 -9.49
C ARG A 258 13.39 -9.03 -9.50
N LEU A 259 13.45 -8.20 -10.54
CA LEU A 259 14.44 -7.11 -10.65
C LEU A 259 14.22 -6.08 -9.52
N ASP A 260 12.99 -5.68 -9.27
CA ASP A 260 12.64 -4.73 -8.23
C ASP A 260 12.93 -5.28 -6.82
N LEU A 261 12.59 -6.54 -6.56
CA LEU A 261 12.89 -7.18 -5.28
C LEU A 261 14.42 -7.26 -5.02
N ASN A 262 15.19 -7.61 -6.04
CA ASN A 262 16.64 -7.63 -5.93
C ASN A 262 17.23 -6.24 -5.70
N TYR A 263 16.68 -5.22 -6.36
CA TYR A 263 17.11 -3.84 -6.20
C TYR A 263 16.86 -3.33 -4.78
N ILE A 264 15.64 -3.47 -4.24
CA ILE A 264 15.32 -3.00 -2.89
C ILE A 264 16.13 -3.75 -1.81
N ARG A 265 16.32 -5.06 -1.96
CA ARG A 265 17.14 -5.85 -1.04
C ARG A 265 18.61 -5.43 -1.03
N ARG A 266 19.15 -5.13 -2.20
CA ARG A 266 20.52 -4.61 -2.30
C ARG A 266 20.66 -3.29 -1.55
N LEU A 267 19.74 -2.33 -1.75
CA LEU A 267 19.76 -1.06 -1.04
C LEU A 267 19.70 -1.23 0.48
N ILE A 268 18.86 -2.14 0.98
CA ILE A 268 18.75 -2.45 2.41
C ILE A 268 20.09 -2.99 2.94
N ALA A 269 20.72 -3.92 2.22
CA ALA A 269 21.99 -4.52 2.61
C ALA A 269 23.13 -3.49 2.62
N GLU A 270 23.21 -2.65 1.59
CA GLU A 270 24.23 -1.58 1.47
C GLU A 270 24.07 -0.52 2.57
N SER A 271 22.83 -0.11 2.87
CA SER A 271 22.54 0.86 3.94
C SER A 271 22.85 0.30 5.33
N GLY A 272 22.57 -0.98 5.59
CA GLY A 272 22.90 -1.64 6.86
C GLY A 272 24.39 -1.89 7.08
N ALA A 273 25.18 -2.03 6.02
CA ALA A 273 26.63 -2.19 6.10
C ALA A 273 27.39 -0.87 6.34
N SER A 274 26.73 0.27 6.17
CA SER A 274 27.33 1.61 6.30
C SER A 274 27.15 2.22 7.69
N GLN A 275 26.46 1.53 8.61
CA GLN A 275 26.31 1.86 10.02
C GLN A 275 27.32 1.07 10.86
#